data_a5b3fbfc925c3511c1acd5f530624fd9
#
_entry.id   a5b3fbfc925c3511c1acd5f530624fd9
#
_cell.length_a   1.000
_cell.length_b   1.000
_cell.length_c   1.000
_cell.angle_alpha   90.00
_cell.angle_beta   90.00
_cell.angle_gamma   90.00
#
_symmetry.space_group_name_H-M   'P 1'
#
loop_
_entity.id
_entity.type
_entity.pdbx_description
1 polymer ?
#
loop_
_entity_poly.entity_id
_entity_poly.type
_entity_poly.pdbx_seq_one_letter_code
_entity_poly.pdbx_strand_id
1 'polypeptide(L)'
;MLKFEIFFSVSVMRNGFTLIELLVVVAIIGILAAVGVVAYNGYTASAKASAAKSNFKTVVNYLAAESKRCDLGEATAMEGNLNCATINDNAIKAALVTVFKDKIKNPYNTSVSAVTRDDTFGSDDKVGFVTTFGSITVASCVRTKCDNTDNHVQATIEYK
;
A
#
# COMPACT_ATOMS: atom_id res chain seq x y z
N MET A 1 68.25 -4.24 -43.64
CA MET A 1 66.81 -4.28 -43.16
C MET A 1 66.66 -3.25 -42.05
N LEU A 2 66.20 -2.03 -42.39
CA LEU A 2 65.87 -1.02 -41.37
C LEU A 2 64.40 -1.21 -40.96
N LYS A 3 64.13 -1.55 -39.66
CA LYS A 3 62.84 -1.48 -39.08
C LYS A 3 62.52 -0.06 -38.63
N PHE A 4 61.61 0.59 -39.35
CA PHE A 4 61.06 1.89 -38.98
C PHE A 4 59.93 1.73 -38.06
N GLU A 5 60.16 1.95 -36.77
CA GLU A 5 59.10 1.93 -35.74
C GLU A 5 58.46 3.32 -35.68
N ILE A 6 57.24 3.45 -36.23
CA ILE A 6 56.44 4.68 -36.10
C ILE A 6 55.76 4.68 -34.73
N PHE A 7 56.32 5.46 -33.79
CA PHE A 7 55.65 5.77 -32.51
C PHE A 7 54.56 6.78 -32.78
N PHE A 8 53.30 6.31 -32.80
CA PHE A 8 52.12 7.18 -32.84
C PHE A 8 51.81 7.66 -31.44
N SER A 9 52.28 8.86 -31.06
CA SER A 9 51.98 9.51 -29.79
C SER A 9 50.58 10.12 -29.89
N VAL A 10 49.57 9.45 -29.36
CA VAL A 10 48.22 10.00 -29.21
C VAL A 10 48.23 10.94 -28.01
N SER A 11 48.36 12.24 -28.26
CA SER A 11 48.11 13.27 -27.25
C SER A 11 46.63 13.35 -26.92
N VAL A 12 46.20 12.63 -25.88
CA VAL A 12 44.88 12.82 -25.29
C VAL A 12 44.86 14.17 -24.60
N MET A 13 44.23 15.18 -25.22
CA MET A 13 43.96 16.45 -24.57
C MET A 13 43.01 16.17 -23.39
N ARG A 14 43.53 16.09 -22.17
CA ARG A 14 42.80 16.07 -20.95
C ARG A 14 42.36 17.51 -20.64
N ASN A 15 41.17 17.90 -21.08
CA ASN A 15 40.52 19.08 -20.57
C ASN A 15 40.18 18.83 -19.10
N GLY A 16 40.95 19.42 -18.21
CA GLY A 16 40.68 19.35 -16.76
C GLY A 16 39.43 20.16 -16.45
N PHE A 17 38.51 19.60 -15.63
CA PHE A 17 37.36 20.34 -15.08
C PHE A 17 37.84 21.49 -14.21
N THR A 18 37.22 22.64 -14.35
CA THR A 18 37.51 23.78 -13.49
C THR A 18 36.81 23.60 -12.14
N LEU A 19 37.39 24.15 -11.07
CA LEU A 19 36.81 24.11 -9.72
C LEU A 19 35.43 24.74 -9.68
N ILE A 20 35.20 25.80 -10.45
CA ILE A 20 33.89 26.49 -10.50
C ILE A 20 32.80 25.65 -11.19
N GLU A 21 33.17 24.91 -12.27
CA GLU A 21 32.22 24.03 -12.93
C GLU A 21 31.71 22.91 -11.98
N LEU A 22 32.62 22.33 -11.20
CA LEU A 22 32.25 21.33 -10.22
C LEU A 22 31.38 21.91 -9.11
N LEU A 23 31.73 23.11 -8.61
CA LEU A 23 31.00 23.76 -7.53
C LEU A 23 29.56 24.12 -7.94
N VAL A 24 29.37 24.66 -9.16
CA VAL A 24 28.04 24.99 -9.69
C VAL A 24 27.18 23.74 -9.84
N VAL A 25 27.74 22.65 -10.36
CA VAL A 25 27.01 21.39 -10.55
C VAL A 25 26.54 20.82 -9.20
N VAL A 26 27.40 20.76 -8.18
CA VAL A 26 26.99 20.24 -6.86
C VAL A 26 25.98 21.14 -6.17
N ALA A 27 26.07 22.47 -6.37
CA ALA A 27 25.09 23.41 -5.85
C ALA A 27 23.69 23.18 -6.46
N ILE A 28 23.60 23.01 -7.80
CA ILE A 28 22.34 22.73 -8.49
C ILE A 28 21.76 21.39 -8.05
N ILE A 29 22.58 20.33 -8.00
CA ILE A 29 22.13 19.00 -7.53
C ILE A 29 21.62 19.09 -6.09
N GLY A 30 22.30 19.83 -5.21
CA GLY A 30 21.89 20.03 -3.83
C GLY A 30 20.50 20.68 -3.69
N ILE A 31 20.22 21.72 -4.49
CA ILE A 31 18.91 22.38 -4.52
C ILE A 31 17.82 21.42 -5.04
N LEU A 32 18.09 20.75 -6.17
CA LEU A 32 17.13 19.82 -6.76
C LEU A 32 16.84 18.64 -5.82
N ALA A 33 17.86 18.10 -5.17
CA ALA A 33 17.69 17.02 -4.20
C ALA A 33 16.82 17.45 -3.00
N ALA A 34 17.05 18.65 -2.46
CA ALA A 34 16.28 19.16 -1.32
C ALA A 34 14.79 19.28 -1.64
N VAL A 35 14.43 19.84 -2.80
CA VAL A 35 13.03 19.96 -3.25
C VAL A 35 12.45 18.60 -3.61
N GLY A 36 13.23 17.75 -4.29
CA GLY A 36 12.80 16.43 -4.74
C GLY A 36 12.40 15.50 -3.59
N VAL A 37 13.14 15.48 -2.49
CA VAL A 37 12.82 14.64 -1.32
C VAL A 37 11.47 15.01 -0.68
N VAL A 38 11.18 16.29 -0.53
CA VAL A 38 9.91 16.74 0.06
C VAL A 38 8.73 16.36 -0.83
N ALA A 39 8.84 16.60 -2.13
CA ALA A 39 7.80 16.26 -3.11
C ALA A 39 7.57 14.73 -3.17
N TYR A 40 8.65 13.94 -3.17
CA TYR A 40 8.58 12.47 -3.20
C TYR A 40 7.87 11.91 -1.96
N ASN A 41 8.18 12.42 -0.77
CA ASN A 41 7.53 11.98 0.48
C ASN A 41 6.03 12.28 0.47
N GLY A 42 5.61 13.44 -0.02
CA GLY A 42 4.19 13.79 -0.17
C GLY A 42 3.46 12.89 -1.16
N TYR A 43 4.09 12.61 -2.29
CA TYR A 43 3.53 11.70 -3.31
C TYR A 43 3.39 10.27 -2.79
N THR A 44 4.42 9.72 -2.15
CA THR A 44 4.36 8.36 -1.61
C THR A 44 3.34 8.21 -0.49
N ALA A 45 3.19 9.20 0.39
CA ALA A 45 2.15 9.20 1.42
C ALA A 45 0.74 9.19 0.80
N SER A 46 0.50 10.01 -0.22
CA SER A 46 -0.77 10.05 -0.95
C SER A 46 -1.06 8.74 -1.69
N ALA A 47 -0.04 8.13 -2.32
CA ALA A 47 -0.16 6.86 -3.00
C ALA A 47 -0.54 5.73 -2.03
N LYS A 48 0.11 5.67 -0.85
CA LYS A 48 -0.23 4.69 0.20
C LYS A 48 -1.65 4.86 0.70
N ALA A 49 -2.10 6.10 0.94
CA ALA A 49 -3.47 6.38 1.35
C ALA A 49 -4.50 5.96 0.28
N SER A 50 -4.19 6.20 -1.00
CA SER A 50 -5.04 5.76 -2.12
C SER A 50 -5.11 4.25 -2.23
N ALA A 51 -3.99 3.55 -2.05
CA ALA A 51 -3.93 2.09 -2.02
C ALA A 51 -4.73 1.50 -0.84
N ALA A 52 -4.64 2.10 0.35
CA ALA A 52 -5.45 1.69 1.51
C ALA A 52 -6.95 1.86 1.24
N LYS A 53 -7.38 2.97 0.63
CA LYS A 53 -8.77 3.17 0.21
C LYS A 53 -9.22 2.16 -0.84
N SER A 54 -8.35 1.78 -1.77
CA SER A 54 -8.64 0.75 -2.77
C SER A 54 -8.81 -0.62 -2.11
N ASN A 55 -7.94 -1.00 -1.18
CA ASN A 55 -8.05 -2.23 -0.40
C ASN A 55 -9.39 -2.28 0.36
N PHE A 56 -9.74 -1.20 1.05
CA PHE A 56 -11.02 -1.07 1.74
C PHE A 56 -12.20 -1.32 0.80
N LYS A 57 -12.26 -0.62 -0.35
CA LYS A 57 -13.33 -0.81 -1.34
C LYS A 57 -13.41 -2.25 -1.86
N THR A 58 -12.27 -2.87 -2.08
CA THR A 58 -12.20 -4.27 -2.53
C THR A 58 -12.84 -5.20 -1.50
N VAL A 59 -12.52 -5.05 -0.22
CA VAL A 59 -13.10 -5.85 0.85
C VAL A 59 -14.60 -5.60 1.00
N VAL A 60 -15.04 -4.34 0.98
CA VAL A 60 -16.46 -3.96 1.06
C VAL A 60 -17.26 -4.57 -0.08
N ASN A 61 -16.80 -4.42 -1.31
CA ASN A 61 -17.49 -4.95 -2.49
C ASN A 61 -17.54 -6.49 -2.48
N TYR A 62 -16.44 -7.12 -2.08
CA TYR A 62 -16.37 -8.57 -1.94
C TYR A 62 -17.37 -9.07 -0.89
N LEU A 63 -17.37 -8.47 0.29
CA LEU A 63 -18.26 -8.85 1.38
C LEU A 63 -19.74 -8.65 1.00
N ALA A 64 -20.07 -7.52 0.34
CA ALA A 64 -21.41 -7.26 -0.15
C ALA A 64 -21.88 -8.30 -1.20
N ALA A 65 -20.98 -8.72 -2.09
CA ALA A 65 -21.29 -9.74 -3.08
C ALA A 65 -21.49 -11.13 -2.43
N GLU A 66 -20.60 -11.50 -1.52
CA GLU A 66 -20.66 -12.80 -0.84
C GLU A 66 -21.84 -12.90 0.15
N SER A 67 -22.26 -11.80 0.79
CA SER A 67 -23.47 -11.79 1.61
C SER A 67 -24.72 -12.09 0.77
N LYS A 68 -24.79 -11.57 -0.46
CA LYS A 68 -25.91 -11.85 -1.37
C LYS A 68 -25.97 -13.31 -1.83
N ARG A 69 -24.86 -14.02 -1.89
CA ARG A 69 -24.87 -15.47 -2.19
C ARG A 69 -25.62 -16.26 -1.10
N CYS A 70 -25.42 -15.91 0.16
CA CYS A 70 -26.16 -16.50 1.25
C CYS A 70 -27.67 -16.16 1.17
N ASP A 71 -28.03 -14.91 0.83
CA ASP A 71 -29.42 -14.49 0.63
C ASP A 71 -30.10 -15.26 -0.50
N LEU A 72 -29.34 -15.68 -1.53
CA LEU A 72 -29.82 -16.50 -2.63
C LEU A 72 -29.94 -18.00 -2.30
N GLY A 73 -29.60 -18.40 -1.08
CA GLY A 73 -29.76 -19.78 -0.59
C GLY A 73 -28.56 -20.68 -0.86
N GLU A 74 -27.38 -20.13 -1.19
CA GLU A 74 -26.17 -20.94 -1.26
C GLU A 74 -25.77 -21.43 0.16
N ALA A 75 -25.26 -22.65 0.23
CA ALA A 75 -24.84 -23.25 1.52
C ALA A 75 -23.59 -22.58 2.10
N THR A 76 -22.70 -22.11 1.23
CA THR A 76 -21.42 -21.49 1.61
C THR A 76 -21.12 -20.26 0.76
N ALA A 77 -20.38 -19.31 1.34
CA ALA A 77 -19.85 -18.13 0.68
C ALA A 77 -18.34 -17.98 0.97
N MET A 78 -17.73 -16.91 0.49
CA MET A 78 -16.31 -16.58 0.73
C MET A 78 -15.36 -17.76 0.41
N GLU A 79 -15.48 -18.30 -0.80
CA GLU A 79 -14.65 -19.44 -1.26
C GLU A 79 -14.82 -20.68 -0.36
N GLY A 80 -16.01 -20.89 0.24
CA GLY A 80 -16.30 -21.98 1.15
C GLY A 80 -15.88 -21.76 2.61
N ASN A 81 -15.29 -20.59 2.92
CA ASN A 81 -14.85 -20.28 4.29
C ASN A 81 -15.96 -19.75 5.20
N LEU A 82 -17.15 -19.46 4.67
CA LEU A 82 -18.30 -19.00 5.40
C LEU A 82 -19.48 -19.96 5.19
N ASN A 83 -20.04 -20.50 6.29
CA ASN A 83 -21.27 -21.28 6.23
C ASN A 83 -22.46 -20.33 6.37
N CYS A 84 -23.32 -20.30 5.37
CA CYS A 84 -24.50 -19.41 5.32
C CYS A 84 -25.58 -19.75 6.35
N ALA A 85 -25.62 -20.98 6.87
CA ALA A 85 -26.58 -21.36 7.92
C ALA A 85 -26.19 -20.87 9.32
N THR A 86 -24.92 -20.50 9.54
CA THR A 86 -24.39 -20.12 10.87
C THR A 86 -23.59 -18.82 10.78
N ILE A 87 -24.14 -17.84 10.06
CA ILE A 87 -23.48 -16.54 9.90
C ILE A 87 -23.43 -15.80 11.25
N ASN A 88 -22.25 -15.32 11.58
CA ASN A 88 -22.01 -14.40 12.70
C ASN A 88 -20.75 -13.58 12.43
N ASP A 89 -20.59 -12.47 13.16
CA ASP A 89 -19.47 -11.53 12.97
C ASP A 89 -18.10 -12.21 13.02
N ASN A 90 -17.90 -13.15 13.93
CA ASN A 90 -16.64 -13.86 14.08
C ASN A 90 -16.34 -14.78 12.89
N ALA A 91 -17.36 -15.46 12.36
CA ALA A 91 -17.23 -16.31 11.19
C ALA A 91 -16.84 -15.48 9.95
N ILE A 92 -17.50 -14.34 9.76
CA ILE A 92 -17.19 -13.41 8.66
C ILE A 92 -15.78 -12.85 8.78
N LYS A 93 -15.37 -12.39 9.96
CA LYS A 93 -13.99 -11.92 10.22
C LYS A 93 -12.95 -12.99 9.88
N ALA A 94 -13.20 -14.23 10.33
CA ALA A 94 -12.30 -15.34 10.08
C ALA A 94 -12.20 -15.68 8.59
N ALA A 95 -13.32 -15.72 7.90
CA ALA A 95 -13.42 -15.99 6.48
C ALA A 95 -12.70 -14.89 5.66
N LEU A 96 -12.94 -13.61 5.96
CA LEU A 96 -12.27 -12.48 5.29
C LEU A 96 -10.76 -12.55 5.43
N VAL A 97 -10.24 -12.78 6.64
CA VAL A 97 -8.80 -12.89 6.86
C VAL A 97 -8.23 -14.06 6.06
N THR A 98 -8.93 -15.20 6.01
CA THR A 98 -8.49 -16.37 5.25
C THR A 98 -8.44 -16.08 3.76
N VAL A 99 -9.50 -15.48 3.21
CA VAL A 99 -9.60 -15.16 1.77
C VAL A 99 -8.56 -14.13 1.34
N PHE A 100 -8.32 -13.11 2.15
CA PHE A 100 -7.45 -11.98 1.77
C PHE A 100 -6.00 -12.09 2.27
N LYS A 101 -5.65 -13.15 2.99
CA LYS A 101 -4.32 -13.34 3.61
C LYS A 101 -3.15 -13.02 2.66
N ASP A 102 -3.24 -13.48 1.41
CA ASP A 102 -2.17 -13.33 0.42
C ASP A 102 -2.58 -12.49 -0.79
N LYS A 103 -3.85 -12.08 -0.88
CA LYS A 103 -4.39 -11.35 -2.04
C LYS A 103 -4.10 -9.86 -2.00
N ILE A 104 -4.16 -9.25 -0.81
CA ILE A 104 -3.90 -7.82 -0.65
C ILE A 104 -2.95 -7.55 0.52
N LYS A 105 -1.99 -6.66 0.29
CA LYS A 105 -0.98 -6.29 1.29
C LYS A 105 -1.26 -4.90 1.85
N ASN A 106 -0.84 -4.70 3.10
CA ASN A 106 -0.91 -3.38 3.71
C ASN A 106 0.05 -2.41 3.01
N PRO A 107 -0.42 -1.25 2.48
CA PRO A 107 0.43 -0.31 1.75
C PRO A 107 1.52 0.35 2.61
N TYR A 108 1.35 0.34 3.93
CA TYR A 108 2.32 0.89 4.88
C TYR A 108 3.32 -0.16 5.39
N ASN A 109 2.93 -1.45 5.33
CA ASN A 109 3.81 -2.58 5.64
C ASN A 109 3.48 -3.76 4.71
N THR A 110 4.17 -3.86 3.61
CA THR A 110 3.93 -4.87 2.56
C THR A 110 4.24 -6.31 2.98
N SER A 111 4.87 -6.51 4.13
CA SER A 111 5.14 -7.86 4.66
C SER A 111 3.91 -8.52 5.28
N VAL A 112 2.85 -7.75 5.55
CA VAL A 112 1.62 -8.23 6.18
C VAL A 112 0.41 -8.07 5.29
N SER A 113 -0.63 -8.90 5.54
CA SER A 113 -1.94 -8.74 4.89
C SER A 113 -2.57 -7.40 5.27
N ALA A 114 -3.37 -6.84 4.36
CA ALA A 114 -4.16 -5.65 4.67
C ALA A 114 -5.40 -5.97 5.52
N VAL A 115 -5.88 -7.21 5.54
CA VAL A 115 -7.07 -7.60 6.33
C VAL A 115 -6.65 -8.24 7.64
N THR A 116 -7.21 -7.77 8.75
CA THR A 116 -6.93 -8.24 10.10
C THR A 116 -8.22 -8.53 10.87
N ARG A 117 -8.14 -9.41 11.88
CA ARG A 117 -9.22 -9.67 12.85
C ARG A 117 -9.20 -8.72 14.04
N ASP A 118 -8.22 -7.84 14.10
CA ASP A 118 -8.05 -6.96 15.24
C ASP A 118 -9.20 -5.95 15.30
N ASP A 119 -9.91 -5.95 16.40
CA ASP A 119 -11.05 -5.05 16.64
C ASP A 119 -10.61 -3.68 17.19
N THR A 120 -9.31 -3.51 17.47
CA THR A 120 -8.75 -2.22 17.86
C THR A 120 -8.56 -1.36 16.63
N PHE A 121 -9.36 -0.32 16.54
CA PHE A 121 -9.33 0.66 15.46
C PHE A 121 -9.00 2.03 16.03
N GLY A 122 -8.15 2.79 15.35
CA GLY A 122 -7.82 4.14 15.78
C GLY A 122 -6.45 4.34 16.42
N SER A 123 -5.56 3.34 16.42
CA SER A 123 -4.17 3.53 16.78
C SER A 123 -3.25 3.55 15.55
N ASP A 124 -2.12 4.27 15.65
CA ASP A 124 -1.21 4.50 14.51
C ASP A 124 -0.57 3.23 13.94
N ASP A 125 -0.49 2.16 14.73
CA ASP A 125 -0.04 0.84 14.28
C ASP A 125 -1.06 0.13 13.37
N LYS A 126 -2.29 0.64 13.30
CA LYS A 126 -3.38 0.09 12.46
C LYS A 126 -3.53 0.76 11.09
N VAL A 127 -2.64 1.67 10.73
CA VAL A 127 -2.69 2.33 9.41
C VAL A 127 -2.61 1.34 8.26
N GLY A 128 -3.50 1.49 7.28
CA GLY A 128 -3.56 0.62 6.11
C GLY A 128 -4.21 -0.75 6.31
N PHE A 129 -4.65 -1.08 7.52
CA PHE A 129 -5.42 -2.29 7.78
C PHE A 129 -6.91 -2.07 7.51
N VAL A 130 -7.57 -3.12 7.02
CA VAL A 130 -9.03 -3.24 6.90
C VAL A 130 -9.49 -4.22 7.96
N THR A 131 -10.38 -3.79 8.82
CA THR A 131 -10.97 -4.62 9.88
C THR A 131 -12.50 -4.58 9.82
N THR A 132 -13.14 -5.52 10.48
CA THR A 132 -14.60 -5.54 10.64
C THR A 132 -14.95 -5.59 12.12
N PHE A 133 -15.96 -4.82 12.55
CA PHE A 133 -16.46 -4.82 13.91
C PHE A 133 -17.97 -4.64 13.98
N GLY A 134 -18.58 -5.05 15.10
CA GLY A 134 -20.04 -4.99 15.30
C GLY A 134 -20.81 -5.71 14.20
N SER A 135 -21.97 -5.20 13.87
CA SER A 135 -22.86 -5.73 12.80
C SER A 135 -22.28 -5.46 11.42
N ILE A 136 -21.12 -6.09 11.12
CA ILE A 136 -20.34 -5.97 9.89
C ILE A 136 -20.13 -4.53 9.42
N THR A 137 -19.53 -3.74 10.25
CA THR A 137 -18.91 -2.50 9.82
C THR A 137 -17.48 -2.78 9.39
N VAL A 138 -17.21 -2.61 8.12
CA VAL A 138 -15.84 -2.64 7.56
C VAL A 138 -15.25 -1.25 7.75
N ALA A 139 -14.05 -1.17 8.30
CA ALA A 139 -13.36 0.10 8.48
C ALA A 139 -11.88 0.00 8.13
N SER A 140 -11.28 1.12 7.79
CA SER A 140 -9.85 1.22 7.54
C SER A 140 -9.34 2.62 7.90
N CYS A 141 -8.18 2.68 8.54
CA CYS A 141 -7.40 3.89 8.66
C CYS A 141 -6.51 4.03 7.41
N VAL A 142 -6.75 5.06 6.62
CA VAL A 142 -6.12 5.21 5.30
C VAL A 142 -4.91 6.13 5.31
N ARG A 143 -4.64 6.81 6.44
CA ARG A 143 -3.49 7.70 6.63
C ARG A 143 -2.90 7.51 8.01
N THR A 144 -1.65 7.93 8.20
CA THR A 144 -1.03 8.03 9.54
C THR A 144 -1.85 8.96 10.45
N LYS A 145 -1.71 8.80 11.76
CA LYS A 145 -2.56 9.42 12.78
C LYS A 145 -3.99 8.86 12.74
N CYS A 146 -4.10 7.57 13.02
CA CYS A 146 -5.36 6.84 13.07
C CYS A 146 -6.24 7.20 14.29
N ASP A 147 -5.77 8.03 15.20
CA ASP A 147 -6.53 8.69 16.24
C ASP A 147 -7.48 9.77 15.68
N ASN A 148 -7.17 10.32 14.50
CA ASN A 148 -8.01 11.28 13.81
C ASN A 148 -9.04 10.56 12.92
N THR A 149 -10.33 10.77 13.20
CA THR A 149 -11.47 10.18 12.45
C THR A 149 -11.52 10.58 10.99
N ASP A 150 -10.94 11.75 10.60
CA ASP A 150 -10.85 12.17 9.20
C ASP A 150 -9.98 11.25 8.33
N ASN A 151 -9.14 10.47 8.98
CA ASN A 151 -8.29 9.47 8.32
C ASN A 151 -8.96 8.10 8.20
N HIS A 152 -10.20 7.96 8.65
CA HIS A 152 -10.96 6.73 8.61
C HIS A 152 -11.87 6.67 7.38
N VAL A 153 -12.08 5.47 6.87
CA VAL A 153 -13.16 5.13 5.96
C VAL A 153 -13.89 3.94 6.55
N GLN A 154 -15.22 3.95 6.47
CA GLN A 154 -16.05 2.87 6.99
C GLN A 154 -17.28 2.64 6.11
N ALA A 155 -17.78 1.42 6.12
CA ALA A 155 -19.02 1.03 5.47
C ALA A 155 -19.69 -0.07 6.29
N THR A 156 -21.00 0.00 6.45
CA THR A 156 -21.80 -1.06 7.08
C THR A 156 -22.50 -1.88 6.01
N ILE A 157 -22.46 -3.19 6.16
CA ILE A 157 -23.09 -4.14 5.24
C ILE A 157 -24.13 -4.92 6.05
N GLU A 158 -25.36 -4.87 5.57
CA GLU A 158 -26.45 -5.65 6.16
C GLU A 158 -26.46 -7.05 5.55
N TYR A 159 -26.60 -8.07 6.38
CA TYR A 159 -26.88 -9.45 5.98
C TYR A 159 -28.09 -9.97 6.77
N LYS A 160 -28.84 -10.84 6.16
CA LYS A 160 -29.99 -11.50 6.78
C LYS A 160 -29.62 -12.86 7.34
#